data_80077a9f9186e7a394659f57e0204eb8
#
_entry.id   80077a9f9186e7a394659f57e0204eb8
#
_cell.length_a   1.000
_cell.length_b   1.000
_cell.length_c   1.000
_cell.angle_alpha   90.00
_cell.angle_beta   90.00
_cell.angle_gamma   90.00
#
_symmetry.space_group_name_H-M   'P 1'
#
loop_
_entity.id
_entity.type
_entity.pdbx_description
1 polymer ?
#
loop_
_entity_poly.entity_id
_entity_poly.type
_entity_poly.pdbx_seq_one_letter_code
_entity_poly.pdbx_strand_id
1 'polypeptide(L)'
;GNVPQTPQKKKKAWKWVLLTILLILLALIAAIVIFVITSLNKIQRADPNVERLSQEEYDQLLGTDELDPDAAYPTVDENSITFSTTPDGQVIGKEDHIVNILLIGQDRREGEGRSRSDSMILVSFNKKTNKITMASFLRDNYVQLPDDYLPNRLNAAYAIGGMEMLDETLEINFGVSVDANLEVDFSSFSSI
;
A
#
# COMPACT_ATOMS: atom_id res chain seq x y z
N GLY A 1 -17.54 -14.77 -80.56
CA GLY A 1 -17.92 -15.15 -79.24
C GLY A 1 -16.84 -14.76 -78.21
N ASN A 2 -17.01 -13.64 -77.49
CA ASN A 2 -16.16 -13.22 -76.39
C ASN A 2 -16.64 -13.91 -75.12
N VAL A 3 -15.79 -14.75 -74.50
CA VAL A 3 -16.00 -15.33 -73.19
C VAL A 3 -15.47 -14.34 -72.14
N PRO A 4 -16.26 -13.91 -71.17
CA PRO A 4 -15.79 -13.00 -70.11
C PRO A 4 -14.91 -13.78 -69.14
N GLN A 5 -13.69 -13.34 -68.95
CA GLN A 5 -12.79 -13.85 -67.93
C GLN A 5 -13.19 -13.35 -66.53
N THR A 6 -13.46 -14.25 -65.61
CA THR A 6 -13.78 -13.99 -64.25
C THR A 6 -12.53 -13.56 -63.46
N PRO A 7 -12.59 -12.51 -62.64
CA PRO A 7 -11.44 -12.05 -61.86
C PRO A 7 -11.25 -12.91 -60.59
N GLN A 8 -10.36 -13.87 -60.64
CA GLN A 8 -9.98 -14.67 -59.47
C GLN A 8 -8.65 -14.17 -58.84
N LYS A 9 -8.64 -13.03 -58.19
CA LYS A 9 -7.40 -12.62 -57.43
C LYS A 9 -7.62 -11.87 -56.12
N LYS A 10 -8.84 -11.64 -55.65
CA LYS A 10 -9.08 -10.87 -54.40
C LYS A 10 -8.97 -11.66 -53.10
N LYS A 11 -9.14 -12.97 -53.06
CA LYS A 11 -9.16 -13.80 -51.83
C LYS A 11 -7.76 -13.99 -51.18
N LYS A 12 -6.68 -13.90 -51.92
CA LYS A 12 -5.32 -14.11 -51.38
C LYS A 12 -4.79 -12.88 -50.69
N ALA A 13 -5.08 -11.68 -51.16
CA ALA A 13 -4.66 -10.41 -50.54
C ALA A 13 -5.32 -10.16 -49.17
N TRP A 14 -6.61 -10.53 -49.00
CA TRP A 14 -7.31 -10.40 -47.73
C TRP A 14 -6.67 -11.22 -46.60
N LYS A 15 -6.21 -12.43 -46.89
CA LYS A 15 -5.53 -13.29 -45.89
C LYS A 15 -4.24 -12.66 -45.42
N TRP A 16 -3.48 -12.01 -46.30
CA TRP A 16 -2.25 -11.29 -45.95
C TRP A 16 -2.54 -10.03 -45.12
N VAL A 17 -3.58 -9.30 -45.44
CA VAL A 17 -4.05 -8.16 -44.64
C VAL A 17 -4.49 -8.59 -43.25
N LEU A 18 -5.25 -9.67 -43.12
CA LEU A 18 -5.61 -10.20 -41.79
C LEU A 18 -4.40 -10.69 -41.01
N LEU A 19 -3.42 -11.32 -41.66
CA LEU A 19 -2.20 -11.76 -41.02
C LEU A 19 -1.37 -10.57 -40.50
N THR A 20 -1.24 -9.51 -41.29
CA THR A 20 -0.51 -8.29 -40.84
C THR A 20 -1.22 -7.60 -39.70
N ILE A 21 -2.55 -7.51 -39.69
CA ILE A 21 -3.32 -6.95 -38.56
C ILE A 21 -3.12 -7.81 -37.31
N LEU A 22 -3.16 -9.14 -37.45
CA LEU A 22 -2.91 -10.04 -36.34
C LEU A 22 -1.50 -9.89 -35.75
N LEU A 23 -0.48 -9.77 -36.61
CA LEU A 23 0.90 -9.56 -36.17
C LEU A 23 1.07 -8.21 -35.45
N ILE A 24 0.43 -7.15 -35.96
CA ILE A 24 0.47 -5.83 -35.28
C ILE A 24 -0.22 -5.92 -33.90
N LEU A 25 -1.36 -6.62 -33.81
CA LEU A 25 -2.07 -6.81 -32.54
C LEU A 25 -1.21 -7.60 -31.54
N LEU A 26 -0.57 -8.67 -31.97
CA LEU A 26 0.32 -9.46 -31.14
C LEU A 26 1.55 -8.65 -30.67
N ALA A 27 2.12 -7.83 -31.54
CA ALA A 27 3.24 -6.95 -31.18
C ALA A 27 2.82 -5.90 -30.14
N LEU A 28 1.59 -5.36 -30.25
CA LEU A 28 1.06 -4.40 -29.30
C LEU A 28 0.79 -5.05 -27.94
N ILE A 29 0.22 -6.26 -27.92
CA ILE A 29 0.04 -7.03 -26.68
C ILE A 29 1.41 -7.33 -26.03
N ALA A 30 2.39 -7.76 -26.81
CA ALA A 30 3.73 -8.03 -26.30
C ALA A 30 4.38 -6.76 -25.71
N ALA A 31 4.22 -5.61 -26.35
CA ALA A 31 4.71 -4.33 -25.84
C ALA A 31 4.05 -3.95 -24.50
N ILE A 32 2.73 -4.14 -24.39
CA ILE A 32 1.99 -3.89 -23.13
C ILE A 32 2.49 -4.84 -22.04
N VAL A 33 2.66 -6.13 -22.34
CA VAL A 33 3.14 -7.12 -21.36
C VAL A 33 4.56 -6.77 -20.89
N ILE A 34 5.46 -6.41 -21.81
CA ILE A 34 6.82 -5.97 -21.46
C ILE A 34 6.77 -4.72 -20.61
N PHE A 35 5.94 -3.74 -20.96
CA PHE A 35 5.77 -2.51 -20.18
C PHE A 35 5.28 -2.81 -18.75
N VAL A 36 4.26 -3.67 -18.61
CA VAL A 36 3.76 -4.07 -17.29
C VAL A 36 4.83 -4.79 -16.49
N ILE A 37 5.54 -5.76 -17.08
CA ILE A 37 6.60 -6.51 -16.39
C ILE A 37 7.73 -5.56 -15.96
N THR A 38 8.18 -4.66 -16.83
CA THR A 38 9.24 -3.71 -16.48
C THR A 38 8.80 -2.71 -15.41
N SER A 39 7.54 -2.29 -15.41
CA SER A 39 6.98 -1.42 -14.38
C SER A 39 6.87 -2.14 -13.04
N LEU A 40 6.40 -3.39 -13.03
CA LEU A 40 6.32 -4.21 -11.82
C LEU A 40 7.70 -4.54 -11.24
N ASN A 41 8.72 -4.72 -12.09
CA ASN A 41 10.09 -4.97 -11.63
C ASN A 41 10.76 -3.73 -11.00
N LYS A 42 10.23 -2.54 -11.22
CA LYS A 42 10.68 -1.32 -10.52
C LYS A 42 10.13 -1.22 -9.09
N ILE A 43 9.09 -1.98 -8.75
CA ILE A 43 8.54 -2.02 -7.40
C ILE A 43 9.56 -2.73 -6.52
N GLN A 44 10.19 -1.99 -5.61
CA GLN A 44 11.05 -2.56 -4.59
C GLN A 44 10.17 -3.24 -3.55
N ARG A 45 10.47 -4.50 -3.23
CA ARG A 45 9.81 -5.17 -2.10
C ARG A 45 10.49 -4.71 -0.82
N ALA A 46 9.70 -4.31 0.16
CA ALA A 46 10.22 -4.03 1.50
C ALA A 46 10.86 -5.29 2.08
N ASP A 47 11.95 -5.10 2.83
CA ASP A 47 12.55 -6.20 3.60
C ASP A 47 11.58 -6.61 4.71
N PRO A 48 11.12 -7.87 4.74
CA PRO A 48 10.25 -8.34 5.81
C PRO A 48 10.97 -8.47 7.17
N ASN A 49 12.32 -8.43 7.19
CA ASN A 49 13.11 -8.56 8.42
C ASN A 49 13.66 -7.21 8.87
N VAL A 50 12.84 -6.19 8.85
CA VAL A 50 13.23 -4.88 9.35
C VAL A 50 13.42 -4.94 10.85
N GLU A 51 14.67 -4.72 11.31
CA GLU A 51 14.96 -4.61 12.73
C GLU A 51 14.26 -3.38 13.33
N ARG A 52 13.57 -3.60 14.46
CA ARG A 52 12.92 -2.51 15.21
C ARG A 52 14.00 -1.74 15.97
N LEU A 53 13.96 -0.42 15.87
CA LEU A 53 14.83 0.44 16.66
C LEU A 53 14.41 0.35 18.13
N SER A 54 15.38 0.26 19.05
CA SER A 54 15.07 0.43 20.47
C SER A 54 14.54 1.86 20.73
N GLN A 55 13.84 2.04 21.86
CA GLN A 55 13.35 3.37 22.23
C GLN A 55 14.50 4.39 22.28
N GLU A 56 15.68 3.99 22.83
CA GLU A 56 16.84 4.85 22.92
C GLU A 56 17.41 5.23 21.55
N GLU A 57 17.46 4.30 20.60
CA GLU A 57 17.91 4.56 19.22
C GLU A 57 16.94 5.49 18.49
N TYR A 58 15.63 5.27 18.69
CA TYR A 58 14.61 6.15 18.13
C TYR A 58 14.76 7.59 18.64
N ASP A 59 14.92 7.78 19.95
CA ASP A 59 15.08 9.08 20.58
C ASP A 59 16.36 9.81 20.11
N GLN A 60 17.43 9.05 19.84
CA GLN A 60 18.70 9.60 19.33
C GLN A 60 18.62 10.01 17.87
N LEU A 61 17.92 9.23 17.02
CA LEU A 61 17.89 9.44 15.58
C LEU A 61 16.87 10.50 15.15
N LEU A 62 15.73 10.54 15.80
CA LEU A 62 14.61 11.40 15.39
C LEU A 62 14.39 12.60 16.30
N GLY A 63 15.25 12.74 17.32
CA GLY A 63 15.10 13.72 18.39
C GLY A 63 13.89 13.36 19.25
N THR A 64 14.00 13.62 20.54
CA THR A 64 12.82 13.70 21.38
C THR A 64 11.99 14.86 20.83
N ASP A 65 10.92 14.59 20.08
CA ASP A 65 9.84 15.55 20.08
C ASP A 65 9.52 15.72 21.56
N GLU A 66 9.83 16.88 22.10
CA GLU A 66 9.75 17.19 23.51
C GLU A 66 8.44 16.67 24.11
N LEU A 67 8.42 15.36 24.39
CA LEU A 67 7.45 14.80 25.28
C LEU A 67 7.83 15.40 26.62
N ASP A 68 7.10 16.41 27.04
CA ASP A 68 7.27 16.98 28.37
C ASP A 68 7.17 15.82 29.37
N PRO A 69 8.27 15.41 30.03
CA PRO A 69 8.24 14.29 30.95
C PRO A 69 7.25 14.50 32.11
N ASP A 70 6.85 15.74 32.35
CA ASP A 70 5.87 16.13 33.37
C ASP A 70 4.44 16.29 32.80
N ALA A 71 4.27 16.17 31.48
CA ALA A 71 2.93 16.17 30.89
C ALA A 71 2.22 14.84 31.23
N ALA A 72 1.11 14.94 31.93
CA ALA A 72 0.22 13.82 32.11
C ALA A 72 -0.42 13.47 30.74
N TYR A 73 0.25 12.64 29.95
CA TYR A 73 -0.34 12.08 28.76
C TYR A 73 -1.54 11.23 29.17
N PRO A 74 -2.69 11.37 28.50
CA PRO A 74 -3.82 10.51 28.79
C PRO A 74 -3.40 9.07 28.53
N THR A 75 -3.24 8.30 29.61
CA THR A 75 -3.13 6.85 29.49
C THR A 75 -4.42 6.37 28.86
N VAL A 76 -4.31 5.79 27.67
CA VAL A 76 -5.45 5.12 27.05
C VAL A 76 -5.76 3.92 27.95
N ASP A 77 -6.89 3.96 28.64
CA ASP A 77 -7.39 2.79 29.36
C ASP A 77 -7.71 1.74 28.30
N GLU A 78 -6.93 0.66 28.25
CA GLU A 78 -7.12 -0.46 27.32
C GLU A 78 -8.57 -1.00 27.38
N ASN A 79 -9.24 -0.85 28.51
CA ASN A 79 -10.64 -1.24 28.71
C ASN A 79 -11.63 -0.20 28.12
N SER A 80 -11.17 0.98 27.74
CA SER A 80 -12.02 2.03 27.14
C SER A 80 -12.10 1.95 25.61
N ILE A 81 -11.25 1.16 24.98
CA ILE A 81 -11.29 0.94 23.53
C ILE A 81 -12.40 -0.05 23.23
N THR A 82 -13.57 0.49 22.96
CA THR A 82 -14.70 -0.31 22.48
C THR A 82 -14.56 -0.51 20.98
N PHE A 83 -14.03 -1.65 20.60
CA PHE A 83 -14.13 -2.08 19.19
C PHE A 83 -15.61 -2.30 18.86
N SER A 84 -16.04 -1.86 17.68
CA SER A 84 -17.33 -2.27 17.17
C SER A 84 -17.29 -3.78 16.96
N THR A 85 -17.95 -4.50 17.84
CA THR A 85 -18.10 -5.95 17.73
C THR A 85 -19.41 -6.30 17.06
N THR A 86 -19.43 -7.38 16.31
CA THR A 86 -20.68 -8.01 15.86
C THR A 86 -21.48 -8.50 17.07
N PRO A 87 -22.80 -8.75 16.94
CA PRO A 87 -23.64 -9.26 18.06
C PRO A 87 -23.12 -10.56 18.68
N ASP A 88 -22.29 -11.32 17.99
CA ASP A 88 -21.63 -12.55 18.43
C ASP A 88 -20.20 -12.33 19.01
N GLY A 89 -19.80 -11.05 19.20
CA GLY A 89 -18.55 -10.68 19.87
C GLY A 89 -17.30 -10.73 19.00
N GLN A 90 -17.44 -10.89 17.68
CA GLN A 90 -16.30 -10.84 16.78
C GLN A 90 -15.92 -9.37 16.52
N VAL A 91 -14.63 -9.06 16.56
CA VAL A 91 -14.10 -7.76 16.16
C VAL A 91 -14.41 -7.54 14.68
N ILE A 92 -15.10 -6.43 14.36
CA ILE A 92 -15.39 -6.06 12.98
C ILE A 92 -14.07 -5.59 12.33
N GLY A 93 -13.27 -6.52 11.87
CA GLY A 93 -12.00 -6.15 11.27
C GLY A 93 -11.58 -6.98 10.08
N LYS A 94 -11.93 -8.24 10.06
CA LYS A 94 -11.42 -9.14 9.00
C LYS A 94 -12.51 -10.05 8.47
N GLU A 95 -13.34 -9.52 7.58
CA GLU A 95 -14.17 -10.39 6.75
C GLU A 95 -13.37 -10.85 5.53
N ASP A 96 -13.37 -12.14 5.21
CA ASP A 96 -12.60 -12.77 4.11
C ASP A 96 -12.80 -12.13 2.73
N HIS A 97 -13.85 -11.34 2.58
CA HIS A 97 -14.16 -10.66 1.35
C HIS A 97 -13.68 -9.18 1.29
N ILE A 98 -13.05 -8.70 2.36
CA ILE A 98 -12.44 -7.37 2.39
C ILE A 98 -10.93 -7.52 2.24
N VAL A 99 -10.35 -6.71 1.38
CA VAL A 99 -8.90 -6.57 1.22
C VAL A 99 -8.52 -5.15 1.60
N ASN A 100 -7.65 -5.04 2.59
CA ASN A 100 -7.14 -3.78 3.12
C ASN A 100 -5.71 -3.56 2.64
N ILE A 101 -5.48 -2.48 1.90
CA ILE A 101 -4.16 -2.07 1.46
C ILE A 101 -3.83 -0.73 2.11
N LEU A 102 -2.73 -0.65 2.85
CA LEU A 102 -2.26 0.60 3.45
C LEU A 102 -1.27 1.28 2.50
N LEU A 103 -1.63 2.48 2.07
CA LEU A 103 -0.74 3.35 1.30
C LEU A 103 0.03 4.24 2.27
N ILE A 104 1.35 4.19 2.19
CA ILE A 104 2.25 4.93 3.08
C ILE A 104 3.05 5.90 2.24
N GLY A 105 2.93 7.20 2.54
CA GLY A 105 3.76 8.25 1.95
C GLY A 105 4.80 8.74 2.94
N GLN A 106 6.06 8.82 2.53
CA GLN A 106 7.13 9.39 3.32
C GLN A 106 7.97 10.39 2.52
N ASP A 107 8.48 11.40 3.23
CA ASP A 107 9.48 12.34 2.68
C ASP A 107 10.88 11.81 3.01
N ARG A 108 11.30 10.76 2.28
CA ARG A 108 12.65 10.22 2.38
C ARG A 108 13.50 10.75 1.25
N ARG A 109 14.67 11.27 1.59
CA ARG A 109 15.68 11.67 0.62
C ARG A 109 16.62 10.51 0.31
N GLU A 110 17.22 10.54 -0.87
CA GLU A 110 18.18 9.52 -1.29
C GLU A 110 19.35 9.42 -0.30
N GLY A 111 19.59 8.21 0.24
CA GLY A 111 20.64 7.94 1.23
C GLY A 111 20.21 8.09 2.69
N GLU A 112 19.00 8.53 2.98
CA GLU A 112 18.45 8.56 4.33
C GLU A 112 17.83 7.20 4.69
N GLY A 113 17.93 6.83 5.96
CA GLY A 113 17.23 5.66 6.54
C GLY A 113 15.71 5.84 6.53
N ARG A 114 15.00 4.96 7.25
CA ARG A 114 13.57 5.13 7.48
C ARG A 114 13.31 6.48 8.15
N SER A 115 12.31 7.19 7.64
CA SER A 115 11.78 8.40 8.24
C SER A 115 10.36 8.16 8.76
N ARG A 116 9.77 9.16 9.40
CA ARG A 116 8.37 9.11 9.79
C ARG A 116 7.46 9.08 8.55
N SER A 117 6.35 8.35 8.61
CA SER A 117 5.34 8.41 7.57
C SER A 117 4.56 9.72 7.63
N ASP A 118 4.40 10.39 6.50
CA ASP A 118 3.67 11.66 6.43
C ASP A 118 2.19 11.47 6.07
N SER A 119 1.90 10.43 5.32
CA SER A 119 0.52 10.06 4.99
C SER A 119 0.31 8.56 5.13
N MET A 120 -0.85 8.18 5.65
CA MET A 120 -1.29 6.81 5.81
C MET A 120 -2.75 6.72 5.39
N ILE A 121 -3.01 6.04 4.29
CA ILE A 121 -4.34 5.91 3.70
C ILE A 121 -4.66 4.43 3.54
N LEU A 122 -5.68 3.97 4.26
CA LEU A 122 -6.21 2.63 4.09
C LEU A 122 -7.17 2.60 2.90
N VAL A 123 -6.94 1.70 1.98
CA VAL A 123 -7.83 1.40 0.86
C VAL A 123 -8.44 0.03 1.10
N SER A 124 -9.73 -0.02 1.37
CA SER A 124 -10.49 -1.24 1.62
C SER A 124 -11.32 -1.61 0.40
N PHE A 125 -11.06 -2.76 -0.18
CA PHE A 125 -11.83 -3.30 -1.31
C PHE A 125 -12.76 -4.43 -0.84
N ASN A 126 -14.07 -4.23 -1.01
CA ASN A 126 -15.07 -5.24 -0.71
C ASN A 126 -15.39 -6.07 -1.98
N LYS A 127 -14.92 -7.32 -2.01
CA LYS A 127 -15.10 -8.25 -3.15
C LYS A 127 -16.55 -8.63 -3.42
N LYS A 128 -17.45 -8.58 -2.41
CA LYS A 128 -18.88 -8.91 -2.56
C LYS A 128 -19.66 -7.78 -3.22
N THR A 129 -19.35 -6.56 -2.84
CA THR A 129 -20.11 -5.37 -3.31
C THR A 129 -19.38 -4.61 -4.41
N ASN A 130 -18.12 -4.96 -4.73
CA ASN A 130 -17.24 -4.25 -5.63
C ASN A 130 -17.06 -2.76 -5.26
N LYS A 131 -17.10 -2.46 -3.96
CA LYS A 131 -16.91 -1.09 -3.44
C LYS A 131 -15.51 -0.92 -2.91
N ILE A 132 -14.96 0.28 -3.14
CA ILE A 132 -13.72 0.76 -2.53
C ILE A 132 -14.09 1.82 -1.51
N THR A 133 -13.52 1.71 -0.33
CA THR A 133 -13.60 2.71 0.74
C THR A 133 -12.19 3.16 1.07
N MET A 134 -12.01 4.43 1.38
CA MET A 134 -10.72 4.97 1.78
C MET A 134 -10.86 5.68 3.12
N ALA A 135 -9.89 5.44 4.01
CA ALA A 135 -9.78 6.12 5.30
C ALA A 135 -8.35 6.65 5.46
N SER A 136 -8.22 7.91 5.87
CA SER A 136 -6.92 8.52 6.16
C SER A 136 -6.69 8.54 7.67
N PHE A 137 -5.50 8.11 8.09
CA PHE A 137 -5.04 8.23 9.47
C PHE A 137 -4.16 9.47 9.61
N LEU A 138 -4.47 10.29 10.60
CA LEU A 138 -3.65 11.46 10.89
C LEU A 138 -2.32 11.01 11.53
N ARG A 139 -1.22 11.45 10.98
CA ARG A 139 0.14 11.09 11.43
C ARG A 139 0.42 11.46 12.90
N ASP A 140 -0.24 12.50 13.39
CA ASP A 140 -0.06 13.04 14.74
C ASP A 140 -1.05 12.44 15.76
N ASN A 141 -1.87 11.44 15.38
CA ASN A 141 -2.66 10.70 16.35
C ASN A 141 -1.75 10.08 17.40
N TYR A 142 -2.04 10.36 18.67
CA TYR A 142 -1.33 9.76 19.79
C TYR A 142 -1.93 8.38 20.07
N VAL A 143 -1.10 7.34 19.97
CA VAL A 143 -1.52 5.93 19.96
C VAL A 143 -0.63 5.09 20.87
N GLN A 144 -1.17 3.95 21.30
CA GLN A 144 -0.39 2.91 21.93
C GLN A 144 0.46 2.20 20.85
N LEU A 145 1.77 2.12 21.08
CA LEU A 145 2.66 1.30 20.26
C LEU A 145 2.68 -0.14 20.78
N PRO A 146 2.96 -1.14 19.90
CA PRO A 146 3.09 -2.53 20.31
C PRO A 146 4.30 -2.74 21.22
N ASP A 147 4.35 -3.91 21.83
CA ASP A 147 5.39 -4.32 22.78
C ASP A 147 5.49 -3.35 23.99
N ASP A 148 6.71 -3.12 24.45
CA ASP A 148 6.99 -2.26 25.60
C ASP A 148 7.33 -0.79 25.22
N TYR A 149 7.02 -0.38 23.96
CA TYR A 149 7.25 0.99 23.56
C TYR A 149 6.25 1.94 24.21
N LEU A 150 6.77 3.13 24.57
CA LEU A 150 5.92 4.19 25.10
C LEU A 150 4.91 4.67 24.03
N PRO A 151 3.69 5.07 24.44
CA PRO A 151 2.74 5.69 23.53
C PRO A 151 3.37 6.87 22.79
N ASN A 152 3.09 6.99 21.49
CA ASN A 152 3.67 8.04 20.66
C ASN A 152 2.71 8.41 19.52
N ARG A 153 3.15 9.32 18.64
CA ARG A 153 2.43 9.64 17.42
C ARG A 153 2.41 8.43 16.47
N LEU A 154 1.35 8.25 15.73
CA LEU A 154 1.17 7.12 14.82
C LEU A 154 2.32 6.99 13.80
N ASN A 155 2.83 8.13 13.30
CA ASN A 155 3.95 8.14 12.35
C ASN A 155 5.27 7.63 12.94
N ALA A 156 5.41 7.60 14.26
CA ALA A 156 6.57 7.04 14.94
C ALA A 156 6.65 5.52 14.78
N ALA A 157 5.51 4.83 14.76
CA ALA A 157 5.46 3.38 14.55
C ALA A 157 6.21 2.95 13.29
N TYR A 158 5.98 3.68 12.18
CA TYR A 158 6.69 3.39 10.93
C TYR A 158 8.20 3.64 11.03
N ALA A 159 8.62 4.72 11.66
CA ALA A 159 10.04 5.04 11.83
C ALA A 159 10.77 3.99 12.69
N ILE A 160 10.14 3.51 13.76
CA ILE A 160 10.69 2.53 14.69
C ILE A 160 10.78 1.13 14.06
N GLY A 161 9.66 0.60 13.55
CA GLY A 161 9.55 -0.79 13.14
C GLY A 161 9.03 -1.02 11.71
N GLY A 162 8.96 0.04 10.90
CA GLY A 162 8.52 -0.07 9.50
C GLY A 162 7.04 -0.41 9.37
N MET A 163 6.74 -1.12 8.28
CA MET A 163 5.36 -1.47 7.93
C MET A 163 4.73 -2.41 8.96
N GLU A 164 5.47 -3.39 9.46
CA GLU A 164 4.98 -4.37 10.42
C GLU A 164 4.51 -3.71 11.71
N MET A 165 5.34 -2.85 12.30
CA MET A 165 4.97 -2.16 13.54
C MET A 165 3.83 -1.16 13.33
N LEU A 166 3.76 -0.52 12.15
CA LEU A 166 2.64 0.35 11.80
C LEU A 166 1.33 -0.44 11.69
N ASP A 167 1.36 -1.61 11.05
CA ASP A 167 0.19 -2.48 10.92
C ASP A 167 -0.32 -2.97 12.27
N GLU A 168 0.58 -3.43 13.16
CA GLU A 168 0.24 -3.80 14.53
C GLU A 168 -0.35 -2.62 15.31
N THR A 169 0.23 -1.42 15.14
CA THR A 169 -0.27 -0.21 15.78
C THR A 169 -1.69 0.13 15.32
N LEU A 170 -1.98 -0.04 14.03
CA LEU A 170 -3.33 0.16 13.49
C LEU A 170 -4.30 -0.89 13.99
N GLU A 171 -3.85 -2.13 14.16
CA GLU A 171 -4.69 -3.20 14.72
C GLU A 171 -5.02 -2.94 16.19
N ILE A 172 -4.04 -2.59 17.02
CA ILE A 172 -4.21 -2.33 18.45
C ILE A 172 -5.15 -1.14 18.69
N ASN A 173 -4.97 -0.02 17.97
CA ASN A 173 -5.68 1.22 18.27
C ASN A 173 -7.00 1.39 17.50
N PHE A 174 -7.11 0.79 16.32
CA PHE A 174 -8.26 1.02 15.43
C PHE A 174 -8.97 -0.27 15.00
N GLY A 175 -8.47 -1.44 15.40
CA GLY A 175 -9.03 -2.74 15.01
C GLY A 175 -8.91 -3.02 13.50
N VAL A 176 -7.95 -2.40 12.83
CA VAL A 176 -7.74 -2.51 11.39
C VAL A 176 -6.65 -3.53 11.10
N SER A 177 -7.00 -4.61 10.41
CA SER A 177 -6.03 -5.57 9.87
C SER A 177 -5.65 -5.20 8.45
N VAL A 178 -4.36 -5.08 8.17
CA VAL A 178 -3.79 -4.73 6.87
C VAL A 178 -3.36 -6.02 6.14
N ASP A 179 -3.75 -6.18 4.88
CA ASP A 179 -3.36 -7.33 4.05
C ASP A 179 -2.12 -7.08 3.21
N ALA A 180 -1.86 -5.81 2.87
CA ALA A 180 -0.69 -5.41 2.09
C ALA A 180 -0.36 -3.93 2.31
N ASN A 181 0.91 -3.61 2.17
CA ASN A 181 1.42 -2.24 2.25
C ASN A 181 1.98 -1.79 0.91
N LEU A 182 1.76 -0.52 0.58
CA LEU A 182 2.38 0.15 -0.55
C LEU A 182 2.99 1.47 -0.09
N GLU A 183 4.30 1.56 -0.17
CA GLU A 183 5.06 2.76 0.14
C GLU A 183 5.35 3.57 -1.12
N VAL A 184 5.17 4.88 -1.03
CA VAL A 184 5.51 5.84 -2.07
C VAL A 184 6.34 6.95 -1.45
N ASP A 185 7.52 7.20 -1.99
CA ASP A 185 8.35 8.35 -1.67
C ASP A 185 8.29 9.41 -2.78
N PHE A 186 8.83 10.60 -2.53
CA PHE A 186 8.84 11.69 -3.51
C PHE A 186 9.62 11.34 -4.77
N SER A 187 10.67 10.54 -4.66
CA SER A 187 11.49 10.12 -5.80
C SER A 187 10.72 9.18 -6.71
N SER A 188 9.98 8.24 -6.13
CA SER A 188 9.09 7.33 -6.84
C SER A 188 7.95 8.10 -7.52
N PHE A 189 7.35 9.06 -6.81
CA PHE A 189 6.27 9.88 -7.36
C PHE A 189 6.72 10.75 -8.55
N SER A 190 7.93 11.30 -8.51
CA SER A 190 8.47 12.11 -9.61
C SER A 190 8.87 11.28 -10.84
N SER A 191 8.91 9.95 -10.72
CA SER A 191 9.32 9.00 -11.77
C SER A 191 8.14 8.42 -12.56
N ILE A 192 6.91 8.73 -12.16
CA ILE A 192 5.65 8.33 -12.81
C ILE A 192 5.23 9.37 -13.82
#